data_02342e4c5d286f0872c764ecacda9850
#
_entry.id   02342e4c5d286f0872c764ecacda9850
#
_cell.length_a   1.000
_cell.length_b   1.000
_cell.length_c   1.000
_cell.angle_alpha   90.00
_cell.angle_beta   90.00
_cell.angle_gamma   90.00
#
_symmetry.space_group_name_H-M   'P 1'
#
loop_
_entity.id
_entity.type
_entity.pdbx_description
1 polymer ?
#
loop_
_entity_poly.entity_id
_entity_poly.type
_entity_poly.pdbx_seq_one_letter_code
_entity_poly.pdbx_strand_id
1 'polypeptide(L)'
;MNAMEKKLAEYKCDTNEAICLKLVRFAEDVDDESTTFHPEYSHQLYGDDEVAFGYKGLQIQLYYSAGNLSTLFKVKYTSKVTETFDCVEPDDVEGKIREIIPAGFCCNTDDFISLLEKEANFKPFGTLLHTYHVHNVEEGGDFTYQIHKVDVSCPGFKEYHERLQTFLMWFIETASFIDVDDDRWDFFLVLFFHGFVCWPVVRLNSQMLVLPPFQGEGHGAQLLEAVHRFYCNLPKVQDITAEDPSENYVKLRDYVLVKLCQTLPSFSSDKLSLGFSDDMATEAREKLKINKKHARRVYEILRLRMTDMSDETKARDYRLEVKRRLFAPTKKNQREMTKMMKCLRPEELASHISQMDTALQHEELEKSYQEVLAEYRRVIERLAQA
;
A
#
# COMPACT_ATOMS: atom_id res chain seq x y z
N MET A 1 30.86 4.73 -26.16
CA MET A 1 30.22 3.49 -26.70
C MET A 1 30.70 3.21 -28.09
N ASN A 2 31.23 2.03 -28.35
CA ASN A 2 31.58 1.61 -29.71
C ASN A 2 30.33 1.25 -30.53
N ALA A 3 30.50 1.02 -31.85
CA ALA A 3 29.34 0.74 -32.73
C ALA A 3 28.60 -0.55 -32.37
N MET A 4 29.28 -1.52 -31.77
CA MET A 4 28.70 -2.79 -31.31
C MET A 4 27.90 -2.57 -30.01
N GLU A 5 28.43 -1.81 -29.06
CA GLU A 5 27.72 -1.46 -27.83
C GLU A 5 26.41 -0.72 -28.11
N LYS A 6 26.40 0.20 -29.08
CA LYS A 6 25.18 0.88 -29.52
C LYS A 6 24.13 -0.07 -30.08
N LYS A 7 24.55 -1.06 -30.87
CA LYS A 7 23.64 -2.07 -31.42
C LYS A 7 23.08 -3.00 -30.35
N LEU A 8 23.91 -3.40 -29.39
CA LEU A 8 23.48 -4.23 -28.25
C LEU A 8 22.54 -3.47 -27.29
N ALA A 9 22.73 -2.16 -27.15
CA ALA A 9 21.84 -1.33 -26.34
C ALA A 9 20.39 -1.32 -26.86
N GLU A 10 20.16 -1.54 -28.15
CA GLU A 10 18.81 -1.64 -28.74
C GLU A 10 18.06 -2.91 -28.31
N TYR A 11 18.77 -3.89 -27.73
CA TYR A 11 18.20 -5.13 -27.21
C TYR A 11 18.00 -5.10 -25.68
N LYS A 12 18.12 -3.93 -25.06
CA LYS A 12 17.77 -3.72 -23.65
C LYS A 12 16.37 -3.16 -23.56
N CYS A 13 15.55 -3.81 -22.77
CA CYS A 13 14.17 -3.40 -22.50
C CYS A 13 13.98 -3.11 -21.03
N ASP A 14 13.36 -2.00 -20.69
CA ASP A 14 12.81 -1.74 -19.37
C ASP A 14 11.72 -2.78 -19.07
N THR A 15 11.86 -3.53 -17.99
CA THR A 15 10.93 -4.61 -17.67
C THR A 15 9.63 -4.08 -17.07
N ASN A 16 9.63 -2.92 -16.43
CA ASN A 16 8.40 -2.30 -15.95
C ASN A 16 7.52 -1.83 -17.12
N GLU A 17 8.13 -1.34 -18.22
CA GLU A 17 7.38 -1.01 -19.45
C GLU A 17 6.99 -2.26 -20.24
N ALA A 18 7.84 -3.29 -20.25
CA ALA A 18 7.62 -4.51 -21.02
C ALA A 18 6.54 -5.43 -20.45
N ILE A 19 6.33 -5.42 -19.12
CA ILE A 19 5.29 -6.22 -18.46
C ILE A 19 3.96 -5.51 -18.60
N CYS A 20 3.02 -6.15 -19.30
CA CYS A 20 1.67 -5.68 -19.54
C CYS A 20 0.69 -6.47 -18.68
N LEU A 21 0.07 -5.81 -17.72
CA LEU A 21 -0.93 -6.38 -16.82
C LEU A 21 -2.33 -5.96 -17.26
N LYS A 22 -3.30 -6.87 -17.22
CA LYS A 22 -4.72 -6.57 -17.45
C LYS A 22 -5.60 -7.37 -16.51
N LEU A 23 -6.75 -6.77 -16.17
CA LEU A 23 -7.90 -7.49 -15.60
C LEU A 23 -8.96 -7.60 -16.69
N VAL A 24 -9.22 -8.80 -17.16
CA VAL A 24 -10.07 -9.09 -18.31
C VAL A 24 -11.44 -9.56 -17.81
N ARG A 25 -12.48 -8.83 -18.17
CA ARG A 25 -13.89 -9.14 -17.86
C ARG A 25 -14.58 -9.84 -19.02
N PHE A 26 -14.33 -9.33 -20.23
CA PHE A 26 -14.94 -9.80 -21.45
C PHE A 26 -13.85 -10.07 -22.50
N ALA A 27 -14.18 -10.85 -23.52
CA ALA A 27 -13.22 -11.19 -24.59
C ALA A 27 -12.61 -9.93 -25.26
N GLU A 28 -13.40 -8.88 -25.40
CA GLU A 28 -13.02 -7.61 -25.99
C GLU A 28 -11.92 -6.88 -25.21
N ASP A 29 -11.88 -7.03 -23.89
CA ASP A 29 -10.87 -6.40 -23.02
C ASP A 29 -9.44 -6.91 -23.33
N VAL A 30 -9.31 -8.12 -23.92
CA VAL A 30 -7.99 -8.70 -24.25
C VAL A 30 -7.22 -7.82 -25.21
N ASP A 31 -7.90 -7.26 -26.21
CA ASP A 31 -7.32 -6.44 -27.28
C ASP A 31 -7.39 -4.93 -26.98
N ASP A 32 -8.10 -4.52 -25.92
CA ASP A 32 -8.21 -3.12 -25.51
C ASP A 32 -6.95 -2.66 -24.74
N GLU A 33 -6.06 -1.95 -25.44
CA GLU A 33 -4.82 -1.44 -24.83
C GLU A 33 -5.06 -0.41 -23.71
N SER A 34 -6.21 0.26 -23.69
CA SER A 34 -6.53 1.27 -22.66
C SER A 34 -6.68 0.67 -21.25
N THR A 35 -6.96 -0.62 -21.15
CA THR A 35 -7.08 -1.35 -19.90
C THR A 35 -5.76 -1.93 -19.40
N THR A 36 -4.65 -1.71 -20.13
CA THR A 36 -3.33 -2.18 -19.75
C THR A 36 -2.72 -1.28 -18.68
N PHE A 37 -2.15 -1.90 -17.66
CA PHE A 37 -1.34 -1.21 -16.65
C PHE A 37 -0.01 -1.93 -16.45
N HIS A 38 0.94 -1.26 -15.82
CA HIS A 38 2.32 -1.71 -15.71
C HIS A 38 2.75 -1.83 -14.24
N PRO A 39 3.76 -2.65 -13.91
CA PRO A 39 4.34 -2.71 -12.58
C PRO A 39 4.94 -1.37 -12.12
N GLU A 40 4.96 -1.17 -10.79
CA GLU A 40 5.84 -0.17 -10.16
C GLU A 40 7.26 -0.71 -10.00
N TYR A 41 7.39 -2.03 -9.81
CA TYR A 41 8.67 -2.71 -9.54
C TYR A 41 8.77 -4.03 -10.28
N SER A 42 9.96 -4.34 -10.78
CA SER A 42 10.30 -5.67 -11.34
C SER A 42 11.68 -6.16 -10.88
N HIS A 43 12.35 -5.39 -10.01
CA HIS A 43 13.72 -5.68 -9.56
C HIS A 43 13.88 -7.04 -8.86
N GLN A 44 12.86 -7.54 -8.18
CA GLN A 44 12.92 -8.86 -7.53
C GLN A 44 13.13 -10.01 -8.53
N LEU A 45 12.75 -9.82 -9.80
CA LEU A 45 12.91 -10.80 -10.87
C LEU A 45 14.03 -10.43 -11.83
N TYR A 46 14.17 -9.16 -12.15
CA TYR A 46 15.07 -8.70 -13.21
C TYR A 46 16.31 -7.95 -12.69
N GLY A 47 16.49 -7.86 -11.37
CA GLY A 47 17.61 -7.18 -10.72
C GLY A 47 17.38 -5.67 -10.59
N ASP A 48 18.28 -5.01 -9.86
CA ASP A 48 18.12 -3.60 -9.45
C ASP A 48 17.98 -2.62 -10.62
N ASP A 49 18.51 -2.97 -11.80
CA ASP A 49 18.40 -2.14 -13.00
C ASP A 49 17.03 -2.26 -13.70
N GLU A 50 16.21 -3.26 -13.34
CA GLU A 50 14.89 -3.56 -13.93
C GLU A 50 14.92 -3.67 -15.46
N VAL A 51 15.94 -4.33 -16.00
CA VAL A 51 16.20 -4.45 -17.42
C VAL A 51 16.28 -5.90 -17.84
N ALA A 52 15.63 -6.24 -18.95
CA ALA A 52 15.84 -7.50 -19.67
C ALA A 52 16.67 -7.26 -20.93
N PHE A 53 17.67 -8.12 -21.14
CA PHE A 53 18.54 -8.05 -22.30
C PHE A 53 18.20 -9.15 -23.32
N GLY A 54 18.39 -8.82 -24.59
CA GLY A 54 18.32 -9.78 -25.68
C GLY A 54 17.08 -9.68 -26.56
N TYR A 55 16.22 -8.68 -26.34
CA TYR A 55 14.96 -8.51 -27.04
C TYR A 55 14.78 -7.09 -27.56
N LYS A 56 14.09 -6.94 -28.70
CA LYS A 56 13.53 -5.68 -29.18
C LYS A 56 11.99 -5.76 -29.16
N GLY A 57 11.33 -4.71 -28.65
CA GLY A 57 9.89 -4.66 -28.56
C GLY A 57 9.32 -5.79 -27.70
N LEU A 58 9.98 -6.08 -26.56
CA LEU A 58 9.54 -7.08 -25.61
C LEU A 58 8.21 -6.69 -25.00
N GLN A 59 7.27 -7.62 -24.97
CA GLN A 59 6.01 -7.54 -24.25
C GLN A 59 5.77 -8.84 -23.49
N ILE A 60 5.66 -8.74 -22.17
CA ILE A 60 5.34 -9.84 -21.26
C ILE A 60 3.88 -9.65 -20.83
N GLN A 61 2.97 -10.37 -21.48
CA GLN A 61 1.54 -10.26 -21.23
C GLN A 61 1.12 -11.17 -20.09
N LEU A 62 0.65 -10.58 -19.00
CA LEU A 62 0.09 -11.25 -17.82
C LEU A 62 -1.34 -10.73 -17.64
N TYR A 63 -2.30 -11.41 -18.27
CA TYR A 63 -3.70 -11.04 -18.20
C TYR A 63 -4.44 -11.96 -17.26
N TYR A 64 -5.25 -11.40 -16.40
CA TYR A 64 -5.97 -12.12 -15.37
C TYR A 64 -7.48 -11.99 -15.60
N SER A 65 -8.22 -13.09 -15.51
CA SER A 65 -9.67 -13.00 -15.48
C SER A 65 -10.12 -12.21 -14.25
N ALA A 66 -11.06 -11.30 -14.42
CA ALA A 66 -11.53 -10.44 -13.34
C ALA A 66 -12.23 -11.19 -12.21
N GLY A 67 -12.75 -12.39 -12.45
CA GLY A 67 -13.39 -13.23 -11.46
C GLY A 67 -12.40 -14.06 -10.64
N ASN A 68 -11.86 -15.08 -11.26
CA ASN A 68 -11.08 -16.11 -10.59
C ASN A 68 -9.55 -15.91 -10.69
N LEU A 69 -9.10 -14.82 -11.33
CA LEU A 69 -7.70 -14.53 -11.61
C LEU A 69 -6.99 -15.64 -12.42
N SER A 70 -7.75 -16.38 -13.24
CA SER A 70 -7.16 -17.30 -14.21
C SER A 70 -6.21 -16.52 -15.11
N THR A 71 -5.00 -17.02 -15.31
CA THR A 71 -3.89 -16.23 -15.89
C THR A 71 -3.63 -16.63 -17.34
N LEU A 72 -3.57 -15.65 -18.24
CA LEU A 72 -2.96 -15.78 -19.56
C LEU A 72 -1.54 -15.24 -19.50
N PHE A 73 -0.57 -16.07 -19.89
CA PHE A 73 0.83 -15.68 -19.96
C PHE A 73 1.36 -15.84 -21.38
N LYS A 74 1.85 -14.75 -21.96
CA LYS A 74 2.48 -14.74 -23.29
C LYS A 74 3.68 -13.81 -23.31
N VAL A 75 4.71 -14.19 -24.06
CA VAL A 75 5.86 -13.34 -24.36
C VAL A 75 5.87 -13.04 -25.85
N LYS A 76 5.91 -11.77 -26.20
CA LYS A 76 6.01 -11.27 -27.58
C LYS A 76 7.24 -10.38 -27.71
N TYR A 77 7.87 -10.40 -28.84
CA TYR A 77 8.98 -9.50 -29.20
C TYR A 77 9.09 -9.34 -30.72
N THR A 78 9.71 -8.26 -31.15
CA THR A 78 9.90 -7.99 -32.58
C THR A 78 11.09 -8.77 -33.12
N SER A 79 12.22 -8.81 -32.38
CA SER A 79 13.40 -9.60 -32.74
C SER A 79 14.21 -9.97 -31.48
N LYS A 80 15.00 -11.04 -31.62
CA LYS A 80 15.86 -11.58 -30.56
C LYS A 80 17.33 -11.35 -30.92
N VAL A 81 18.17 -11.10 -29.93
CA VAL A 81 19.59 -10.79 -30.13
C VAL A 81 20.34 -11.90 -30.88
N THR A 82 19.95 -13.16 -30.69
CA THR A 82 20.48 -14.34 -31.37
C THR A 82 20.27 -14.32 -32.88
N GLU A 83 19.30 -13.55 -33.38
CA GLU A 83 19.07 -13.39 -34.83
C GLU A 83 20.12 -12.51 -35.51
N THR A 84 20.84 -11.70 -34.72
CA THR A 84 21.85 -10.75 -35.24
C THR A 84 23.26 -11.07 -34.73
N PHE A 85 23.38 -11.71 -33.57
CA PHE A 85 24.65 -11.98 -32.88
C PHE A 85 24.67 -13.42 -32.38
N ASP A 86 25.36 -14.33 -33.10
CA ASP A 86 25.35 -15.78 -32.86
C ASP A 86 25.91 -16.21 -31.49
N CYS A 87 26.68 -15.35 -30.81
CA CYS A 87 27.37 -15.69 -29.55
C CYS A 87 26.82 -14.91 -28.33
N VAL A 88 25.65 -14.28 -28.46
CA VAL A 88 25.05 -13.47 -27.39
C VAL A 88 23.74 -14.09 -26.98
N GLU A 89 23.67 -14.56 -25.71
CA GLU A 89 22.48 -15.17 -25.18
C GLU A 89 21.55 -14.09 -24.58
N PRO A 90 20.26 -14.18 -24.80
CA PRO A 90 19.26 -13.33 -24.16
C PRO A 90 18.97 -13.80 -22.74
N ASP A 91 18.43 -12.90 -21.92
CA ASP A 91 17.92 -13.26 -20.60
C ASP A 91 16.71 -14.21 -20.72
N ASP A 92 16.59 -15.14 -19.77
CA ASP A 92 15.42 -16.01 -19.67
C ASP A 92 14.24 -15.28 -19.00
N VAL A 93 13.57 -14.41 -19.77
CA VAL A 93 12.42 -13.65 -19.27
C VAL A 93 11.20 -14.52 -19.00
N GLU A 94 11.05 -15.60 -19.77
CA GLU A 94 9.91 -16.53 -19.64
C GLU A 94 10.05 -17.42 -18.41
N GLY A 95 11.24 -17.99 -18.18
CA GLY A 95 11.52 -18.82 -17.01
C GLY A 95 11.30 -18.08 -15.70
N LYS A 96 11.81 -16.85 -15.61
CA LYS A 96 11.60 -16.00 -14.42
C LYS A 96 10.15 -15.76 -14.06
N ILE A 97 9.30 -15.51 -15.05
CA ILE A 97 7.84 -15.34 -14.80
C ILE A 97 7.19 -16.67 -14.38
N ARG A 98 7.58 -17.78 -15.01
CA ARG A 98 7.06 -19.12 -14.67
C ARG A 98 7.38 -19.55 -13.24
N GLU A 99 8.42 -19.02 -12.63
CA GLU A 99 8.78 -19.29 -11.22
C GLU A 99 7.78 -18.67 -10.23
N ILE A 100 7.12 -17.56 -10.59
CA ILE A 100 6.23 -16.82 -9.68
C ILE A 100 4.76 -17.02 -9.94
N ILE A 101 4.34 -17.35 -11.17
CA ILE A 101 2.93 -17.58 -11.48
C ILE A 101 2.53 -19.02 -11.14
N PRO A 102 1.36 -19.23 -10.52
CA PRO A 102 0.87 -20.58 -10.23
C PRO A 102 0.67 -21.41 -11.50
N ALA A 103 0.87 -22.73 -11.37
CA ALA A 103 0.63 -23.66 -12.46
C ALA A 103 -0.83 -23.60 -12.96
N GLY A 104 -1.04 -23.94 -14.23
CA GLY A 104 -2.36 -23.96 -14.86
C GLY A 104 -2.75 -22.67 -15.58
N PHE A 105 -1.78 -21.77 -15.81
CA PHE A 105 -1.99 -20.61 -16.66
C PHE A 105 -2.17 -20.99 -18.14
N CYS A 106 -2.89 -20.16 -18.90
CA CYS A 106 -3.08 -20.31 -20.33
C CYS A 106 -1.92 -19.66 -21.11
N CYS A 107 -1.49 -20.31 -22.19
CA CYS A 107 -0.56 -19.72 -23.17
C CYS A 107 -1.29 -19.30 -24.47
N ASN A 108 -2.55 -19.71 -24.62
CA ASN A 108 -3.40 -19.44 -25.79
C ASN A 108 -4.57 -18.52 -25.38
N THR A 109 -4.83 -17.51 -26.22
CA THR A 109 -5.92 -16.55 -25.99
C THR A 109 -7.29 -17.20 -26.06
N ASP A 110 -7.50 -18.15 -26.99
CA ASP A 110 -8.80 -18.82 -27.17
C ASP A 110 -9.16 -19.68 -25.96
N ASP A 111 -8.16 -20.37 -25.38
CA ASP A 111 -8.33 -21.15 -24.15
C ASP A 111 -8.67 -20.23 -22.96
N PHE A 112 -8.02 -19.06 -22.90
CA PHE A 112 -8.29 -18.08 -21.87
C PHE A 112 -9.68 -17.46 -22.00
N ILE A 113 -10.13 -17.11 -23.21
CA ILE A 113 -11.49 -16.61 -23.46
C ILE A 113 -12.53 -17.66 -23.08
N SER A 114 -12.29 -18.93 -23.41
CA SER A 114 -13.16 -20.05 -23.01
C SER A 114 -13.27 -20.21 -21.49
N LEU A 115 -12.25 -19.80 -20.72
CA LEU A 115 -12.32 -19.76 -19.25
C LEU A 115 -13.17 -18.60 -18.75
N LEU A 116 -13.09 -17.41 -19.37
CA LEU A 116 -13.92 -16.26 -18.99
C LEU A 116 -15.42 -16.60 -19.05
N GLU A 117 -15.86 -17.32 -20.09
CA GLU A 117 -17.24 -17.76 -20.21
C GLU A 117 -17.69 -18.67 -19.07
N LYS A 118 -16.80 -19.56 -18.59
CA LYS A 118 -17.07 -20.46 -17.46
C LYS A 118 -17.10 -19.72 -16.12
N GLU A 119 -16.38 -18.62 -16.02
CA GLU A 119 -16.31 -17.78 -14.82
C GLU A 119 -17.45 -16.75 -14.71
N ALA A 120 -18.34 -16.67 -15.69
CA ALA A 120 -19.49 -15.75 -15.69
C ALA A 120 -20.40 -15.88 -14.44
N ASN A 121 -20.32 -16.98 -13.71
CA ASN A 121 -21.05 -17.24 -12.47
C ASN A 121 -20.15 -17.23 -11.22
N PHE A 122 -19.03 -16.54 -11.27
CA PHE A 122 -18.14 -16.41 -10.12
C PHE A 122 -18.92 -15.87 -8.90
N LYS A 123 -18.68 -16.48 -7.74
CA LYS A 123 -19.26 -16.03 -6.47
C LYS A 123 -18.17 -15.54 -5.56
N PRO A 124 -18.37 -14.38 -4.89
CA PRO A 124 -17.44 -13.87 -3.91
C PRO A 124 -17.09 -14.88 -2.82
N PHE A 125 -15.83 -14.96 -2.47
CA PHE A 125 -15.38 -15.76 -1.34
C PHE A 125 -15.74 -15.10 -0.01
N GLY A 126 -16.02 -15.91 0.99
CA GLY A 126 -16.14 -15.50 2.39
C GLY A 126 -17.45 -14.82 2.75
N THR A 127 -17.41 -14.00 3.79
CA THR A 127 -18.57 -13.36 4.40
C THR A 127 -18.57 -11.86 4.10
N LEU A 128 -19.70 -11.34 3.62
CA LEU A 128 -19.90 -9.92 3.37
C LEU A 128 -19.83 -9.14 4.69
N LEU A 129 -18.96 -8.13 4.75
CA LEU A 129 -18.83 -7.21 5.88
C LEU A 129 -19.49 -5.84 5.60
N HIS A 130 -19.29 -5.32 4.38
CA HIS A 130 -19.74 -3.97 4.05
C HIS A 130 -20.00 -3.85 2.55
N THR A 131 -20.99 -3.04 2.19
CA THR A 131 -21.30 -2.64 0.81
C THR A 131 -21.24 -1.13 0.72
N TYR A 132 -20.62 -0.61 -0.34
CA TYR A 132 -20.57 0.82 -0.60
C TYR A 132 -20.68 1.11 -2.10
N HIS A 133 -20.94 2.37 -2.44
CA HIS A 133 -21.10 2.82 -3.81
C HIS A 133 -20.06 3.88 -4.14
N VAL A 134 -19.56 3.84 -5.37
CA VAL A 134 -18.69 4.87 -5.93
C VAL A 134 -19.37 5.41 -7.18
N HIS A 135 -19.52 6.72 -7.24
CA HIS A 135 -20.04 7.38 -8.42
C HIS A 135 -18.94 7.56 -9.46
N ASN A 136 -19.08 6.92 -10.61
CA ASN A 136 -18.17 7.13 -11.73
C ASN A 136 -18.73 8.19 -12.66
N VAL A 137 -18.04 9.33 -12.73
CA VAL A 137 -18.45 10.48 -13.52
C VAL A 137 -18.32 10.20 -15.02
N GLU A 138 -17.35 9.40 -15.43
CA GLU A 138 -17.07 9.09 -16.84
C GLU A 138 -18.12 8.14 -17.44
N GLU A 139 -18.52 7.13 -16.69
CA GLU A 139 -19.54 6.16 -17.12
C GLU A 139 -20.96 6.55 -16.69
N GLY A 140 -21.11 7.61 -15.89
CA GLY A 140 -22.41 8.19 -15.49
C GLY A 140 -23.27 7.28 -14.62
N GLY A 141 -22.66 6.42 -13.80
CA GLY A 141 -23.36 5.46 -12.96
C GLY A 141 -22.74 5.24 -11.58
N ASP A 142 -23.54 4.66 -10.69
CA ASP A 142 -23.10 4.24 -9.37
C ASP A 142 -22.65 2.78 -9.41
N PHE A 143 -21.38 2.55 -9.09
CA PHE A 143 -20.82 1.21 -8.98
C PHE A 143 -20.89 0.70 -7.55
N THR A 144 -21.33 -0.54 -7.41
CA THR A 144 -21.46 -1.19 -6.11
C THR A 144 -20.24 -2.06 -5.82
N TYR A 145 -19.64 -1.83 -4.66
CA TYR A 145 -18.50 -2.60 -4.15
C TYR A 145 -18.86 -3.29 -2.84
N GLN A 146 -18.29 -4.46 -2.63
CA GLN A 146 -18.47 -5.26 -1.43
C GLN A 146 -17.14 -5.61 -0.80
N ILE A 147 -17.09 -5.54 0.53
CA ILE A 147 -15.94 -5.97 1.32
C ILE A 147 -16.28 -7.27 2.01
N HIS A 148 -15.46 -8.29 1.75
CA HIS A 148 -15.63 -9.62 2.30
C HIS A 148 -14.46 -9.98 3.20
N LYS A 149 -14.75 -10.65 4.33
CA LYS A 149 -13.74 -11.40 5.10
C LYS A 149 -13.74 -12.83 4.61
N VAL A 150 -12.55 -13.32 4.29
CA VAL A 150 -12.37 -14.67 3.78
C VAL A 150 -11.59 -15.51 4.76
N ASP A 151 -12.00 -16.76 4.90
CA ASP A 151 -11.29 -17.79 5.63
C ASP A 151 -10.59 -18.73 4.63
N VAL A 152 -9.39 -19.20 4.96
CA VAL A 152 -8.62 -20.10 4.09
C VAL A 152 -9.33 -21.45 3.84
N SER A 153 -10.25 -21.85 4.72
CA SER A 153 -11.08 -23.03 4.52
C SER A 153 -12.16 -22.86 3.44
N CYS A 154 -12.34 -21.63 2.92
CA CYS A 154 -13.30 -21.38 1.84
C CYS A 154 -12.84 -22.10 0.56
N PRO A 155 -13.67 -22.99 -0.02
CA PRO A 155 -13.28 -23.78 -1.18
C PRO A 155 -12.86 -22.89 -2.37
N GLY A 156 -11.71 -23.19 -2.96
CA GLY A 156 -11.14 -22.46 -4.10
C GLY A 156 -10.42 -21.15 -3.75
N PHE A 157 -10.45 -20.74 -2.48
CA PHE A 157 -9.77 -19.49 -2.07
C PHE A 157 -8.24 -19.61 -2.07
N LYS A 158 -7.71 -20.78 -1.75
CA LYS A 158 -6.25 -20.98 -1.73
C LYS A 158 -5.65 -20.76 -3.12
N GLU A 159 -6.20 -21.39 -4.13
CA GLU A 159 -5.76 -21.24 -5.52
C GLU A 159 -5.98 -19.80 -6.05
N TYR A 160 -7.07 -19.18 -5.64
CA TYR A 160 -7.33 -17.78 -5.93
C TYR A 160 -6.27 -16.88 -5.29
N HIS A 161 -5.95 -17.08 -4.01
CA HIS A 161 -4.96 -16.31 -3.28
C HIS A 161 -3.54 -16.49 -3.85
N GLU A 162 -3.18 -17.70 -4.29
CA GLU A 162 -1.89 -17.96 -4.96
C GLU A 162 -1.72 -17.10 -6.22
N ARG A 163 -2.79 -16.91 -7.00
CA ARG A 163 -2.79 -16.01 -8.16
C ARG A 163 -2.77 -14.53 -7.75
N LEU A 164 -3.55 -14.17 -6.75
CA LEU A 164 -3.64 -12.80 -6.25
C LEU A 164 -2.31 -12.28 -5.71
N GLN A 165 -1.57 -13.09 -4.97
CA GLN A 165 -0.32 -12.64 -4.36
C GLN A 165 0.79 -12.33 -5.37
N THR A 166 0.66 -12.77 -6.64
CA THR A 166 1.63 -12.42 -7.69
C THR A 166 1.66 -10.91 -7.94
N PHE A 167 0.52 -10.21 -7.75
CA PHE A 167 0.48 -8.75 -7.85
C PHE A 167 1.36 -8.03 -6.83
N LEU A 168 1.65 -8.66 -5.68
CA LEU A 168 2.51 -8.06 -4.66
C LEU A 168 3.92 -7.83 -5.19
N MET A 169 4.43 -8.74 -6.05
CA MET A 169 5.75 -8.63 -6.66
C MET A 169 5.90 -7.37 -7.52
N TRP A 170 4.79 -6.90 -8.08
CA TRP A 170 4.76 -5.78 -9.00
C TRP A 170 4.51 -4.42 -8.34
N PHE A 171 3.94 -4.39 -7.13
CA PHE A 171 3.47 -3.16 -6.50
C PHE A 171 3.93 -2.97 -5.05
N ILE A 172 4.74 -3.89 -4.51
CA ILE A 172 5.33 -3.76 -3.18
C ILE A 172 6.83 -4.02 -3.30
N GLU A 173 7.65 -3.03 -2.96
CA GLU A 173 9.09 -3.00 -3.18
C GLU A 173 9.84 -4.23 -2.63
N THR A 174 9.44 -4.74 -1.48
CA THR A 174 10.05 -5.92 -0.83
C THR A 174 8.98 -6.96 -0.51
N ALA A 175 8.19 -7.33 -1.51
CA ALA A 175 7.11 -8.29 -1.34
C ALA A 175 7.64 -9.69 -0.98
N SER A 176 6.96 -10.33 -0.05
CA SER A 176 7.13 -11.75 0.23
C SER A 176 5.78 -12.45 0.19
N PHE A 177 5.76 -13.65 -0.38
CA PHE A 177 4.57 -14.48 -0.35
C PHE A 177 4.34 -15.04 1.04
N ILE A 178 3.09 -15.17 1.39
CA ILE A 178 2.68 -15.63 2.70
C ILE A 178 2.30 -17.11 2.64
N ASP A 179 2.54 -17.80 3.75
CA ASP A 179 2.01 -19.14 3.94
C ASP A 179 0.50 -19.06 4.20
N VAL A 180 -0.29 -19.48 3.23
CA VAL A 180 -1.76 -19.46 3.30
C VAL A 180 -2.29 -20.47 4.33
N ASP A 181 -1.50 -21.50 4.65
CA ASP A 181 -1.89 -22.53 5.60
C ASP A 181 -1.67 -22.10 7.07
N ASP A 182 -1.09 -20.91 7.30
CA ASP A 182 -0.98 -20.30 8.62
C ASP A 182 -2.32 -19.68 9.05
N ASP A 183 -3.01 -20.29 9.98
CA ASP A 183 -4.33 -19.91 10.50
C ASP A 183 -4.39 -18.57 11.25
N ARG A 184 -3.22 -17.96 11.50
CA ARG A 184 -3.11 -16.63 12.12
C ARG A 184 -3.47 -15.49 11.16
N TRP A 185 -3.73 -15.79 9.89
CA TRP A 185 -3.99 -14.78 8.88
C TRP A 185 -5.48 -14.60 8.60
N ASP A 186 -5.91 -13.35 8.62
CA ASP A 186 -7.23 -12.94 8.16
C ASP A 186 -7.12 -12.26 6.79
N PHE A 187 -8.01 -12.61 5.86
CA PHE A 187 -8.04 -12.05 4.52
C PHE A 187 -9.28 -11.19 4.32
N PHE A 188 -9.08 -10.04 3.70
CA PHE A 188 -10.16 -9.12 3.35
C PHE A 188 -10.06 -8.77 1.88
N LEU A 189 -11.16 -8.92 1.15
CA LEU A 189 -11.25 -8.63 -0.27
C LEU A 189 -12.26 -7.51 -0.51
N VAL A 190 -11.96 -6.63 -1.45
CA VAL A 190 -12.94 -5.72 -2.03
C VAL A 190 -13.33 -6.26 -3.39
N LEU A 191 -14.60 -6.37 -3.66
CA LEU A 191 -15.15 -6.92 -4.89
C LEU A 191 -16.08 -5.91 -5.56
N PHE A 192 -15.95 -5.77 -6.86
CA PHE A 192 -16.84 -4.98 -7.69
C PHE A 192 -18.02 -5.84 -8.15
N PHE A 193 -19.25 -5.34 -8.03
CA PHE A 193 -20.45 -6.17 -8.20
C PHE A 193 -21.02 -6.23 -9.62
N HIS A 194 -20.53 -5.44 -10.57
CA HIS A 194 -21.06 -5.43 -11.95
C HIS A 194 -20.14 -5.99 -13.01
N GLY A 195 -19.15 -6.75 -12.62
CA GLY A 195 -18.17 -7.32 -13.54
C GLY A 195 -16.92 -7.77 -12.83
N PHE A 196 -17.07 -8.44 -11.69
CA PHE A 196 -16.04 -9.29 -11.11
C PHE A 196 -14.62 -8.71 -11.12
N VAL A 197 -14.38 -7.58 -10.48
CA VAL A 197 -13.04 -7.13 -10.20
C VAL A 197 -12.76 -7.37 -8.72
N CYS A 198 -11.78 -8.22 -8.46
CA CYS A 198 -11.39 -8.56 -7.12
C CYS A 198 -10.26 -7.64 -6.64
N TRP A 199 -10.42 -7.13 -5.45
CA TRP A 199 -9.45 -6.24 -4.82
C TRP A 199 -8.74 -6.89 -3.66
N PRO A 200 -7.61 -6.32 -3.30
CA PRO A 200 -6.58 -7.06 -2.63
C PRO A 200 -6.88 -7.35 -1.19
N VAL A 201 -6.18 -8.35 -0.76
CA VAL A 201 -6.06 -8.86 0.58
C VAL A 201 -5.50 -7.82 1.51
N VAL A 202 -6.26 -7.43 2.52
CA VAL A 202 -5.69 -6.78 3.69
C VAL A 202 -5.39 -7.84 4.72
N ARG A 203 -4.15 -7.85 5.15
CA ARG A 203 -3.68 -8.65 6.24
C ARG A 203 -3.32 -7.74 7.39
N LEU A 204 -3.64 -8.11 8.61
CA LEU A 204 -3.37 -7.31 9.79
C LEU A 204 -1.89 -7.03 10.07
N ASN A 205 -0.97 -7.71 9.44
CA ASN A 205 0.44 -7.52 9.74
C ASN A 205 1.36 -7.27 8.55
N SER A 206 0.93 -7.19 7.30
CA SER A 206 1.94 -6.94 6.28
C SER A 206 1.54 -6.31 4.96
N GLN A 207 0.35 -6.53 4.38
CA GLN A 207 0.20 -6.13 2.99
C GLN A 207 -1.20 -5.61 2.67
N MET A 208 -1.27 -4.34 2.25
CA MET A 208 -2.47 -3.73 1.71
C MET A 208 -2.16 -3.19 0.33
N LEU A 209 -2.85 -3.70 -0.69
CA LEU A 209 -2.68 -3.30 -2.07
C LEU A 209 -4.00 -2.86 -2.68
N VAL A 210 -4.01 -1.75 -3.39
CA VAL A 210 -5.06 -1.32 -4.32
C VAL A 210 -4.42 -1.23 -5.70
N LEU A 211 -4.90 -2.03 -6.65
CA LEU A 211 -4.31 -2.06 -8.00
C LEU A 211 -4.46 -0.69 -8.70
N PRO A 212 -3.48 -0.28 -9.52
CA PRO A 212 -3.43 1.05 -10.14
C PRO A 212 -4.72 1.50 -10.81
N PRO A 213 -5.43 0.67 -11.60
CA PRO A 213 -6.66 1.11 -12.28
C PRO A 213 -7.77 1.61 -11.35
N PHE A 214 -7.64 1.38 -10.05
CA PHE A 214 -8.66 1.64 -9.05
C PHE A 214 -8.16 2.52 -7.90
N GLN A 215 -6.98 3.04 -8.01
CA GLN A 215 -6.47 3.98 -7.02
C GLN A 215 -7.18 5.34 -7.17
N GLY A 216 -7.24 6.09 -6.09
CA GLY A 216 -7.87 7.41 -6.10
C GLY A 216 -9.37 7.43 -5.76
N GLU A 217 -10.10 6.34 -5.94
CA GLU A 217 -11.56 6.24 -5.74
C GLU A 217 -12.01 5.98 -4.29
N GLY A 218 -11.07 5.93 -3.36
CA GLY A 218 -11.37 5.77 -1.93
C GLY A 218 -11.48 4.33 -1.42
N HIS A 219 -11.29 3.32 -2.26
CA HIS A 219 -11.41 1.90 -1.89
C HIS A 219 -10.54 1.51 -0.71
N GLY A 220 -9.29 1.99 -0.67
CA GLY A 220 -8.41 1.73 0.46
C GLY A 220 -8.95 2.24 1.80
N ALA A 221 -9.64 3.39 1.78
CA ALA A 221 -10.25 3.94 2.99
C ALA A 221 -11.45 3.11 3.45
N GLN A 222 -12.31 2.70 2.52
CA GLN A 222 -13.47 1.83 2.81
C GLN A 222 -13.02 0.50 3.40
N LEU A 223 -11.98 -0.10 2.79
CA LEU A 223 -11.43 -1.36 3.25
C LEU A 223 -10.83 -1.24 4.66
N LEU A 224 -9.96 -0.25 4.89
CA LEU A 224 -9.35 -0.05 6.21
C LEU A 224 -10.38 0.27 7.30
N GLU A 225 -11.43 1.04 6.97
CA GLU A 225 -12.54 1.30 7.88
C GLU A 225 -13.32 0.02 8.20
N ALA A 226 -13.62 -0.83 7.21
CA ALA A 226 -14.31 -2.09 7.43
C ALA A 226 -13.49 -3.07 8.29
N VAL A 227 -12.18 -3.13 8.06
CA VAL A 227 -11.23 -3.92 8.88
C VAL A 227 -11.25 -3.42 10.33
N HIS A 228 -11.14 -2.12 10.54
CA HIS A 228 -11.23 -1.54 11.90
C HIS A 228 -12.56 -1.91 12.57
N ARG A 229 -13.69 -1.73 11.90
CA ARG A 229 -15.02 -2.06 12.42
C ARG A 229 -15.15 -3.53 12.77
N PHE A 230 -14.59 -4.43 11.94
CA PHE A 230 -14.57 -5.86 12.22
C PHE A 230 -13.82 -6.17 13.51
N TYR A 231 -12.58 -5.67 13.66
CA TYR A 231 -11.75 -5.96 14.83
C TYR A 231 -12.18 -5.23 16.09
N CYS A 232 -12.85 -4.06 15.99
CA CYS A 232 -13.41 -3.37 17.14
C CYS A 232 -14.41 -4.24 17.92
N ASN A 233 -15.12 -5.13 17.21
CA ASN A 233 -16.10 -6.03 17.80
C ASN A 233 -15.47 -7.28 18.43
N LEU A 234 -14.17 -7.49 18.31
CA LEU A 234 -13.48 -8.67 18.87
C LEU A 234 -12.84 -8.34 20.23
N PRO A 235 -13.33 -8.91 21.35
CA PRO A 235 -12.83 -8.59 22.68
C PRO A 235 -11.35 -8.91 22.90
N LYS A 236 -10.82 -9.90 22.15
CA LYS A 236 -9.40 -10.32 22.26
C LYS A 236 -8.44 -9.32 21.61
N VAL A 237 -8.91 -8.49 20.68
CA VAL A 237 -8.09 -7.48 20.01
C VAL A 237 -7.92 -6.28 20.92
N GLN A 238 -6.68 -5.90 21.20
CA GLN A 238 -6.37 -4.75 22.04
C GLN A 238 -6.13 -3.48 21.25
N ASP A 239 -5.31 -3.58 20.21
CA ASP A 239 -5.06 -2.48 19.26
C ASP A 239 -4.68 -3.02 17.88
N ILE A 240 -4.87 -2.16 16.87
CA ILE A 240 -4.57 -2.44 15.47
C ILE A 240 -3.35 -1.61 15.08
N THR A 241 -2.29 -2.27 14.61
CA THR A 241 -1.04 -1.63 14.20
C THR A 241 -0.62 -2.14 12.83
N ALA A 242 0.24 -1.39 12.15
CA ALA A 242 0.94 -1.83 10.96
C ALA A 242 2.44 -1.85 11.26
N GLU A 243 3.12 -2.86 10.76
CA GLU A 243 4.57 -2.98 10.78
C GLU A 243 5.11 -2.37 9.48
N ASP A 244 6.15 -1.56 9.57
CA ASP A 244 6.82 -0.86 8.48
C ASP A 244 5.87 -0.28 7.40
N PRO A 245 4.92 0.60 7.81
CA PRO A 245 3.91 1.09 6.91
C PRO A 245 4.50 2.05 5.87
N SER A 246 4.12 1.88 4.59
CA SER A 246 4.45 2.85 3.54
C SER A 246 3.85 4.23 3.83
N GLU A 247 4.42 5.28 3.23
CA GLU A 247 3.88 6.65 3.38
C GLU A 247 2.41 6.75 2.95
N ASN A 248 2.03 6.06 1.88
CA ASN A 248 0.66 6.06 1.38
C ASN A 248 -0.30 5.39 2.36
N TYR A 249 0.13 4.29 2.98
CA TYR A 249 -0.65 3.66 4.04
C TYR A 249 -0.78 4.56 5.27
N VAL A 250 0.28 5.26 5.68
CA VAL A 250 0.23 6.22 6.81
C VAL A 250 -0.79 7.33 6.54
N LYS A 251 -0.79 7.92 5.35
CA LYS A 251 -1.76 8.95 4.93
C LYS A 251 -3.20 8.42 4.98
N LEU A 252 -3.40 7.21 4.46
CA LEU A 252 -4.68 6.54 4.44
C LEU A 252 -5.18 6.22 5.85
N ARG A 253 -4.31 5.64 6.68
CA ARG A 253 -4.61 5.33 8.09
C ARG A 253 -5.01 6.57 8.86
N ASP A 254 -4.23 7.64 8.76
CA ASP A 254 -4.53 8.88 9.48
C ASP A 254 -5.90 9.44 9.09
N TYR A 255 -6.24 9.43 7.80
CA TYR A 255 -7.57 9.81 7.33
C TYR A 255 -8.68 8.97 7.96
N VAL A 256 -8.56 7.64 7.90
CA VAL A 256 -9.57 6.72 8.45
C VAL A 256 -9.68 6.86 9.96
N LEU A 257 -8.55 6.93 10.68
CA LEU A 257 -8.58 7.07 12.14
C LEU A 257 -9.17 8.39 12.59
N VAL A 258 -8.91 9.49 11.87
CA VAL A 258 -9.55 10.78 12.15
C VAL A 258 -11.06 10.70 11.94
N LYS A 259 -11.49 10.11 10.82
CA LYS A 259 -12.92 9.91 10.53
C LYS A 259 -13.62 9.11 11.63
N LEU A 260 -12.99 8.02 12.10
CA LEU A 260 -13.53 7.20 13.19
C LEU A 260 -13.56 7.95 14.53
N CYS A 261 -12.47 8.64 14.90
CA CYS A 261 -12.38 9.33 16.19
C CYS A 261 -13.27 10.56 16.30
N GLN A 262 -13.63 11.21 15.19
CA GLN A 262 -14.56 12.35 15.19
C GLN A 262 -15.94 12.01 15.81
N THR A 263 -16.29 10.73 15.83
CA THR A 263 -17.55 10.26 16.43
C THR A 263 -17.46 10.06 17.95
N LEU A 264 -16.27 10.15 18.53
CA LEU A 264 -16.03 9.91 19.94
C LEU A 264 -16.23 11.19 20.77
N PRO A 265 -16.96 11.14 21.90
CA PRO A 265 -17.16 12.27 22.81
C PRO A 265 -15.87 12.92 23.31
N SER A 266 -14.81 12.13 23.55
CA SER A 266 -13.52 12.66 24.01
C SER A 266 -12.80 13.51 22.96
N PHE A 267 -13.15 13.38 21.67
CA PHE A 267 -12.60 14.17 20.57
C PHE A 267 -13.52 15.33 20.15
N SER A 268 -14.47 15.73 20.99
CA SER A 268 -15.30 16.92 20.74
C SER A 268 -14.47 18.20 20.75
N SER A 269 -14.95 19.24 20.06
CA SER A 269 -14.28 20.53 19.92
C SER A 269 -13.80 21.13 21.25
N ASP A 270 -14.67 21.07 22.28
CA ASP A 270 -14.38 21.59 23.60
C ASP A 270 -13.22 20.85 24.26
N LYS A 271 -13.20 19.52 24.11
CA LYS A 271 -12.13 18.67 24.66
C LYS A 271 -10.79 18.86 23.92
N LEU A 272 -10.85 18.96 22.59
CA LEU A 272 -9.63 19.20 21.78
C LEU A 272 -8.93 20.49 22.17
N SER A 273 -9.67 21.53 22.57
CA SER A 273 -9.10 22.80 23.02
C SER A 273 -8.27 22.71 24.31
N LEU A 274 -8.58 21.75 25.18
CA LEU A 274 -7.92 21.55 26.48
C LEU A 274 -6.59 20.80 26.39
N GLY A 275 -6.27 20.19 25.25
CA GLY A 275 -5.07 19.38 25.05
C GLY A 275 -5.37 17.89 24.99
N PHE A 276 -4.35 17.09 24.67
CA PHE A 276 -4.46 15.64 24.61
C PHE A 276 -4.59 15.04 26.02
N SER A 277 -5.62 14.26 26.25
CA SER A 277 -5.90 13.65 27.55
C SER A 277 -5.76 12.11 27.49
N ASP A 278 -5.63 11.50 28.68
CA ASP A 278 -5.66 10.04 28.81
C ASP A 278 -7.06 9.47 28.49
N ASP A 279 -8.12 10.24 28.69
CA ASP A 279 -9.49 9.86 28.29
C ASP A 279 -9.59 9.66 26.78
N MET A 280 -8.98 10.54 25.97
CA MET A 280 -8.91 10.38 24.50
C MET A 280 -8.21 9.07 24.14
N ALA A 281 -7.06 8.79 24.78
CA ALA A 281 -6.31 7.58 24.51
C ALA A 281 -7.09 6.31 24.92
N THR A 282 -7.76 6.36 26.06
CA THR A 282 -8.54 5.23 26.60
C THR A 282 -9.76 4.96 25.74
N GLU A 283 -10.56 6.00 25.43
CA GLU A 283 -11.76 5.83 24.61
C GLU A 283 -11.43 5.34 23.19
N ALA A 284 -10.38 5.90 22.56
CA ALA A 284 -9.91 5.46 21.24
C ALA A 284 -9.45 3.99 21.26
N ARG A 285 -8.78 3.54 22.33
CA ARG A 285 -8.34 2.15 22.48
C ARG A 285 -9.51 1.20 22.73
N GLU A 286 -10.38 1.54 23.65
CA GLU A 286 -11.51 0.67 24.03
C GLU A 286 -12.53 0.51 22.89
N LYS A 287 -12.92 1.63 22.26
CA LYS A 287 -13.97 1.63 21.24
C LYS A 287 -13.47 1.34 19.83
N LEU A 288 -12.25 1.78 19.50
CA LEU A 288 -11.73 1.73 18.13
C LEU A 288 -10.42 0.94 17.99
N LYS A 289 -9.90 0.34 19.05
CA LYS A 289 -8.64 -0.40 19.05
C LYS A 289 -7.45 0.43 18.54
N ILE A 290 -7.47 1.73 18.80
CA ILE A 290 -6.43 2.68 18.39
C ILE A 290 -5.48 2.89 19.56
N ASN A 291 -4.18 2.62 19.35
CA ASN A 291 -3.17 2.83 20.37
C ASN A 291 -2.94 4.32 20.71
N LYS A 292 -2.34 4.59 21.85
CA LYS A 292 -2.10 5.97 22.37
C LYS A 292 -1.29 6.84 21.37
N LYS A 293 -0.34 6.24 20.63
CA LYS A 293 0.48 6.97 19.64
C LYS A 293 -0.38 7.48 18.48
N HIS A 294 -1.24 6.63 17.95
CA HIS A 294 -2.15 7.00 16.87
C HIS A 294 -3.27 7.93 17.35
N ALA A 295 -3.85 7.69 18.54
CA ALA A 295 -4.83 8.60 19.13
C ALA A 295 -4.27 10.03 19.33
N ARG A 296 -2.99 10.14 19.74
CA ARG A 296 -2.30 11.43 19.83
C ARG A 296 -2.17 12.12 18.47
N ARG A 297 -1.83 11.35 17.43
CA ARG A 297 -1.71 11.87 16.07
C ARG A 297 -3.05 12.37 15.53
N VAL A 298 -4.13 11.62 15.75
CA VAL A 298 -5.51 12.02 15.43
C VAL A 298 -5.89 13.32 16.14
N TYR A 299 -5.60 13.40 17.44
CA TYR A 299 -5.81 14.63 18.20
C TYR A 299 -5.12 15.83 17.57
N GLU A 300 -3.84 15.70 17.20
CA GLU A 300 -3.07 16.78 16.61
C GLU A 300 -3.67 17.23 15.26
N ILE A 301 -4.14 16.31 14.42
CA ILE A 301 -4.82 16.63 13.15
C ILE A 301 -6.12 17.38 13.40
N LEU A 302 -6.97 16.88 14.31
CA LEU A 302 -8.26 17.52 14.63
C LEU A 302 -8.05 18.90 15.28
N ARG A 303 -7.06 19.05 16.14
CA ARG A 303 -6.69 20.33 16.74
C ARG A 303 -6.19 21.32 15.70
N LEU A 304 -5.37 20.88 14.73
CA LEU A 304 -4.92 21.71 13.61
C LEU A 304 -6.10 22.24 12.80
N ARG A 305 -7.06 21.37 12.49
CA ARG A 305 -8.28 21.72 11.75
C ARG A 305 -9.10 22.82 12.41
N MET A 306 -9.06 22.88 13.75
CA MET A 306 -9.82 23.87 14.54
C MET A 306 -8.99 25.13 14.86
N THR A 307 -7.67 25.07 14.73
CA THR A 307 -6.78 26.17 15.10
C THR A 307 -6.75 27.20 13.99
N ASP A 308 -7.08 28.44 14.32
CA ASP A 308 -6.85 29.56 13.43
C ASP A 308 -5.33 29.84 13.35
N MET A 309 -4.72 29.40 12.26
CA MET A 309 -3.27 29.52 12.04
C MET A 309 -2.86 30.95 11.68
N SER A 310 -3.78 31.90 11.47
CA SER A 310 -3.50 33.31 11.31
C SER A 310 -3.32 34.03 12.67
N ASP A 311 -3.87 33.45 13.75
CA ASP A 311 -3.63 33.91 15.13
C ASP A 311 -2.26 33.38 15.59
N GLU A 312 -1.29 34.29 15.71
CA GLU A 312 0.10 33.93 16.07
C GLU A 312 0.19 33.21 17.42
N THR A 313 -0.66 33.50 18.38
CA THR A 313 -0.64 32.87 19.71
C THR A 313 -1.11 31.43 19.60
N LYS A 314 -2.23 31.19 18.95
CA LYS A 314 -2.79 29.84 18.75
C LYS A 314 -1.86 28.98 17.88
N ALA A 315 -1.34 29.55 16.81
CA ALA A 315 -0.39 28.87 15.92
C ALA A 315 0.90 28.48 16.68
N ARG A 316 1.42 29.38 17.54
CA ARG A 316 2.58 29.11 18.39
C ARG A 316 2.31 28.00 19.41
N ASP A 317 1.18 28.04 20.08
CA ASP A 317 0.81 27.03 21.08
C ASP A 317 0.69 25.65 20.46
N TYR A 318 0.01 25.55 19.31
CA TYR A 318 -0.08 24.31 18.53
C TYR A 318 1.31 23.81 18.11
N ARG A 319 2.15 24.70 17.52
CA ARG A 319 3.51 24.35 17.10
C ARG A 319 4.34 23.81 18.25
N LEU A 320 4.30 24.47 19.40
CA LEU A 320 5.07 24.04 20.56
C LEU A 320 4.58 22.70 21.12
N GLU A 321 3.29 22.43 21.05
CA GLU A 321 2.74 21.15 21.50
C GLU A 321 3.20 20.00 20.61
N VAL A 322 3.12 20.13 19.29
CA VAL A 322 3.60 19.11 18.33
C VAL A 322 5.12 18.93 18.45
N LYS A 323 5.88 20.02 18.53
CA LYS A 323 7.35 19.96 18.71
C LYS A 323 7.77 19.28 20.00
N ARG A 324 7.03 19.45 21.11
CA ARG A 324 7.31 18.70 22.37
C ARG A 324 7.22 17.20 22.15
N ARG A 325 6.22 16.73 21.40
CA ARG A 325 6.10 15.31 21.06
C ARG A 325 7.23 14.84 20.17
N LEU A 326 7.53 15.57 19.11
CA LEU A 326 8.61 15.23 18.16
C LEU A 326 9.98 15.18 18.87
N PHE A 327 10.24 16.07 19.79
CA PHE A 327 11.49 16.15 20.53
C PHE A 327 11.59 15.13 21.68
N ALA A 328 10.50 14.50 22.10
CA ALA A 328 10.49 13.59 23.25
C ALA A 328 11.47 12.41 23.12
N PRO A 329 11.61 11.71 21.95
CA PRO A 329 12.61 10.67 21.75
C PRO A 329 14.03 11.18 21.90
N THR A 330 14.35 12.31 21.27
CA THR A 330 15.67 12.96 21.33
C THR A 330 16.04 13.30 22.79
N LYS A 331 15.09 13.85 23.53
CA LYS A 331 15.28 14.16 24.96
C LYS A 331 15.50 12.89 25.81
N LYS A 332 14.86 11.79 25.46
CA LYS A 332 15.09 10.50 26.12
C LYS A 332 16.49 9.98 25.82
N ASN A 333 16.89 9.97 24.55
CA ASN A 333 18.24 9.56 24.13
C ASN A 333 19.32 10.41 24.79
N GLN A 334 19.13 11.74 24.87
CA GLN A 334 20.07 12.66 25.54
C GLN A 334 20.21 12.31 27.03
N ARG A 335 19.13 11.98 27.73
CA ARG A 335 19.16 11.56 29.13
C ARG A 335 19.89 10.23 29.32
N GLU A 336 19.68 9.29 28.43
CA GLU A 336 20.38 7.99 28.44
C GLU A 336 21.86 8.18 28.11
N MET A 337 22.18 9.00 27.10
CA MET A 337 23.55 9.37 26.76
C MET A 337 24.27 10.07 27.92
N THR A 338 23.61 11.02 28.58
CA THR A 338 24.18 11.71 29.76
C THR A 338 24.48 10.74 30.92
N LYS A 339 23.70 9.68 31.05
CA LYS A 339 23.99 8.60 32.05
C LYS A 339 25.19 7.76 31.60
N MET A 340 25.28 7.41 30.29
CA MET A 340 26.39 6.65 29.74
C MET A 340 27.70 7.44 29.79
N MET A 341 27.67 8.75 29.53
CA MET A 341 28.85 9.64 29.63
C MET A 341 29.54 9.60 30.99
N LYS A 342 28.82 9.31 32.07
CA LYS A 342 29.41 9.16 33.38
C LYS A 342 30.27 7.91 33.49
N CYS A 343 30.18 6.98 32.55
CA CYS A 343 30.91 5.71 32.53
C CYS A 343 31.93 5.63 31.39
N LEU A 344 31.99 6.63 30.48
CA LEU A 344 32.88 6.65 29.32
C LEU A 344 34.22 7.34 29.63
N ARG A 345 35.26 6.98 28.85
CA ARG A 345 36.59 7.62 28.94
C ARG A 345 36.57 8.99 28.25
N PRO A 346 37.44 9.93 28.60
CA PRO A 346 37.46 11.29 28.03
C PRO A 346 37.63 11.33 26.49
N GLU A 347 38.32 10.34 25.91
CA GLU A 347 38.58 10.23 24.47
C GLU A 347 37.32 9.83 23.68
N GLU A 348 36.47 8.98 24.28
CA GLU A 348 35.19 8.56 23.70
C GLU A 348 34.13 9.66 23.83
N LEU A 349 34.29 10.54 24.83
CA LEU A 349 33.37 11.64 25.09
C LEU A 349 33.41 12.70 23.96
N ALA A 350 34.56 12.97 23.39
CA ALA A 350 34.76 14.03 22.38
C ALA A 350 33.98 13.74 21.09
N SER A 351 33.88 12.47 20.68
CA SER A 351 33.12 12.06 19.49
C SER A 351 31.59 12.20 19.66
N HIS A 352 31.10 12.10 20.89
CA HIS A 352 29.68 12.21 21.21
C HIS A 352 29.21 13.64 21.46
N ILE A 353 30.11 14.53 21.88
CA ILE A 353 29.79 15.97 22.10
C ILE A 353 29.42 16.67 20.79
N SER A 354 30.04 16.29 19.65
CA SER A 354 29.69 16.83 18.33
C SER A 354 28.26 16.53 17.88
N GLN A 355 27.64 15.47 18.43
CA GLN A 355 26.24 15.12 18.15
C GLN A 355 25.23 15.93 18.98
N MET A 356 25.68 16.78 19.88
CA MET A 356 24.84 17.58 20.79
C MET A 356 24.71 19.04 20.30
N ASP A 357 24.99 19.35 19.04
CA ASP A 357 24.79 20.70 18.51
C ASP A 357 23.31 21.08 18.60
N THR A 358 23.03 22.04 19.46
CA THR A 358 21.68 22.52 19.77
C THR A 358 21.04 23.25 18.59
N ALA A 359 21.85 23.91 17.77
CA ALA A 359 21.37 24.64 16.60
C ALA A 359 20.90 23.65 15.52
N LEU A 360 21.71 22.64 15.25
CA LEU A 360 21.36 21.56 14.31
C LEU A 360 20.09 20.82 14.74
N GLN A 361 19.98 20.49 16.04
CA GLN A 361 18.78 19.84 16.58
C GLN A 361 17.52 20.70 16.46
N HIS A 362 17.64 22.02 16.58
CA HIS A 362 16.50 22.93 16.37
C HIS A 362 16.09 22.99 14.91
N GLU A 363 17.03 22.95 13.98
CA GLU A 363 16.77 22.92 12.55
C GLU A 363 16.09 21.62 12.12
N GLU A 364 16.61 20.47 12.57
CA GLU A 364 16.00 19.15 12.34
C GLU A 364 14.59 19.05 12.92
N LEU A 365 14.37 19.59 14.12
CA LEU A 365 13.06 19.65 14.75
C LEU A 365 12.09 20.56 13.98
N GLU A 366 12.55 21.68 13.43
CA GLU A 366 11.71 22.54 12.60
C GLU A 366 11.34 21.82 11.30
N LYS A 367 12.32 21.18 10.64
CA LYS A 367 12.08 20.39 9.43
C LYS A 367 11.04 19.30 9.68
N SER A 368 11.23 18.48 10.71
CA SER A 368 10.27 17.42 11.08
C SER A 368 8.88 17.96 11.42
N TYR A 369 8.79 19.13 12.03
CA TYR A 369 7.51 19.79 12.27
C TYR A 369 6.81 20.21 10.98
N GLN A 370 7.54 20.77 10.02
CA GLN A 370 6.98 21.19 8.72
C GLN A 370 6.50 19.99 7.90
N GLU A 371 7.24 18.88 7.91
CA GLU A 371 6.85 17.64 7.26
C GLU A 371 5.52 17.10 7.85
N VAL A 372 5.45 16.98 9.17
CA VAL A 372 4.23 16.53 9.87
C VAL A 372 3.05 17.48 9.63
N LEU A 373 3.30 18.80 9.61
CA LEU A 373 2.26 19.80 9.34
C LEU A 373 1.70 19.65 7.91
N ALA A 374 2.58 19.40 6.93
CA ALA A 374 2.16 19.15 5.55
C ALA A 374 1.31 17.88 5.41
N GLU A 375 1.72 16.79 6.08
CA GLU A 375 0.94 15.55 6.12
C GLU A 375 -0.46 15.78 6.74
N TYR A 376 -0.54 16.48 7.86
CA TYR A 376 -1.80 16.76 8.54
C TYR A 376 -2.75 17.62 7.69
N ARG A 377 -2.21 18.62 6.98
CA ARG A 377 -3.00 19.45 6.05
C ARG A 377 -3.61 18.62 4.93
N ARG A 378 -2.87 17.69 4.34
CA ARG A 378 -3.39 16.78 3.31
C ARG A 378 -4.55 15.93 3.83
N VAL A 379 -4.46 15.43 5.06
CA VAL A 379 -5.56 14.69 5.69
C VAL A 379 -6.79 15.58 5.88
N ILE A 380 -6.60 16.83 6.34
CA ILE A 380 -7.70 17.80 6.54
C ILE A 380 -8.36 18.17 5.22
N GLU A 381 -7.57 18.40 4.17
CA GLU A 381 -8.06 18.68 2.81
C GLU A 381 -8.91 17.52 2.28
N ARG A 382 -8.44 16.29 2.43
CA ARG A 382 -9.19 15.10 2.04
C ARG A 382 -10.51 14.94 2.84
N LEU A 383 -10.49 15.26 4.13
CA LEU A 383 -11.70 15.25 4.96
C LEU A 383 -12.72 16.33 4.57
N ALA A 384 -12.29 17.40 3.93
CA ALA A 384 -13.18 18.46 3.45
C ALA A 384 -13.81 18.12 2.09
N GLN A 385 -13.22 17.20 1.33
CA GLN A 385 -13.70 16.74 0.02
C GLN A 385 -14.66 15.53 0.13
N ALA A 386 -14.68 14.83 1.27
CA ALA A 386 -15.50 13.66 1.54
C ALA A 386 -16.82 14.03 2.22
#